data_2f0d1545c162b4f644be02402e3b9736
#
_entry.id   2f0d1545c162b4f644be02402e3b9736
#
_cell.length_a   1.000
_cell.length_b   1.000
_cell.length_c   1.000
_cell.angle_alpha   90.00
_cell.angle_beta   90.00
_cell.angle_gamma   90.00
#
_symmetry.space_group_name_H-M   'P 1'
#
loop_
_entity.id
_entity.type
_entity.pdbx_description
1 polymer ?
#
loop_
_entity_poly.entity_id
_entity_poly.type
_entity_poly.pdbx_seq_one_letter_code
_entity_poly.pdbx_strand_id
1 'polypeptide(L)'
;MILRIDDTDLERNTEQSLQSIFEGLEWLGLDWDEQYRQSERLALHRQMAESILAKGLAYRDFTPAGSADEAETGHSGGAWLSNPGQREISAEESDRRAVAGEPFVLRFRVPRTGEEIRFHDAVYGDQSKSTDDIEDFALLRSNGVPTYHLASCADDADLRISHVVRGQDHLTNTFKHILIFRAAGVEAPQFAHLPLLIAPDGSKLSKRKHGPVVSVTTYRDAGFLPQAFINFLCLLGWSPKDDREKMTREELVQVFSFEGINRSNAVINFTEENPFDAKALWLNAEHIRTMAAAELAEQLMPVVESAGFTITPEKMAQIIPLIQERIHLLRDVLTVGDFFFVTELPPYDSAELIPKKGDAALALRVLEKALETLATAEFTHDGLDAALRAAAENLGIKAGQMFEPIRVAVCGRKTAPPLFGTLEVLGRETCLARIERAISKLK
;
A
#
# COMPACT_ATOMS: atom_id res chain seq x y z
N MET A 1 -7.08 -15.28 -12.59
CA MET A 1 -5.73 -14.79 -12.22
C MET A 1 -4.97 -15.89 -11.50
N ILE A 2 -3.64 -16.00 -11.69
CA ILE A 2 -2.78 -16.98 -10.99
C ILE A 2 -1.98 -16.21 -9.93
N LEU A 3 -1.92 -16.74 -8.72
CA LEU A 3 -1.01 -16.29 -7.67
C LEU A 3 0.16 -17.27 -7.54
N ARG A 4 1.40 -16.81 -7.73
CA ARG A 4 2.60 -17.60 -7.48
C ARG A 4 3.37 -17.03 -6.28
N ILE A 5 3.66 -17.88 -5.33
CA ILE A 5 4.48 -17.59 -4.16
C ILE A 5 5.91 -18.06 -4.45
N ASP A 6 6.84 -17.12 -4.54
CA ASP A 6 8.25 -17.37 -4.84
C ASP A 6 9.01 -17.64 -3.53
N ASP A 7 8.85 -18.84 -2.99
CA ASP A 7 9.30 -19.29 -1.66
C ASP A 7 10.51 -20.25 -1.68
N THR A 8 11.34 -20.17 -2.70
CA THR A 8 12.56 -20.99 -2.81
C THR A 8 13.67 -20.61 -1.83
N ASP A 9 13.60 -19.44 -1.19
CA ASP A 9 14.49 -19.00 -0.12
C ASP A 9 13.86 -19.28 1.24
N LEU A 10 14.09 -20.47 1.78
CA LEU A 10 13.47 -20.95 3.02
C LEU A 10 13.88 -20.14 4.27
N GLU A 11 15.04 -19.46 4.26
CA GLU A 11 15.50 -18.67 5.40
C GLU A 11 14.77 -17.31 5.51
N ARG A 12 14.29 -16.80 4.39
CA ARG A 12 13.61 -15.49 4.31
C ARG A 12 12.10 -15.58 4.36
N ASN A 13 11.53 -16.77 4.14
CA ASN A 13 10.09 -16.98 4.14
C ASN A 13 9.60 -17.34 5.53
N THR A 14 8.81 -16.43 6.13
CA THR A 14 8.09 -16.67 7.39
C THR A 14 6.60 -16.77 7.11
N GLU A 15 5.88 -17.58 7.87
CA GLU A 15 4.42 -17.71 7.79
C GLU A 15 3.73 -16.34 7.95
N GLN A 16 4.23 -15.50 8.85
CA GLN A 16 3.72 -14.14 9.05
C GLN A 16 3.89 -13.27 7.81
N SER A 17 5.01 -13.41 7.06
CA SER A 17 5.22 -12.66 5.82
C SER A 17 4.26 -13.11 4.73
N LEU A 18 4.02 -14.41 4.63
CA LEU A 18 3.06 -14.99 3.69
C LEU A 18 1.63 -14.57 4.01
N GLN A 19 1.23 -14.65 5.27
CA GLN A 19 -0.09 -14.21 5.73
C GLN A 19 -0.34 -12.72 5.39
N SER A 20 0.66 -11.86 5.59
CA SER A 20 0.57 -10.43 5.24
C SER A 20 0.35 -10.19 3.73
N ILE A 21 0.83 -11.09 2.86
CA ILE A 21 0.56 -11.01 1.41
C ILE A 21 -0.91 -11.32 1.13
N PHE A 22 -1.43 -12.41 1.67
CA PHE A 22 -2.83 -12.80 1.49
C PHE A 22 -3.79 -11.72 2.01
N GLU A 23 -3.58 -11.25 3.24
CA GLU A 23 -4.38 -10.18 3.82
C GLU A 23 -4.35 -8.89 2.99
N GLY A 24 -3.19 -8.55 2.42
CA GLY A 24 -3.05 -7.40 1.55
C GLY A 24 -3.83 -7.56 0.24
N LEU A 25 -3.75 -8.70 -0.41
CA LEU A 25 -4.47 -9.00 -1.66
C LEU A 25 -5.98 -9.04 -1.43
N GLU A 26 -6.42 -9.71 -0.36
CA GLU A 26 -7.83 -9.78 0.04
C GLU A 26 -8.42 -8.38 0.31
N TRP A 27 -7.70 -7.56 1.09
CA TRP A 27 -8.13 -6.19 1.35
C TRP A 27 -8.25 -5.35 0.08
N LEU A 28 -7.36 -5.57 -0.90
CA LEU A 28 -7.40 -4.88 -2.19
C LEU A 28 -8.46 -5.46 -3.14
N GLY A 29 -9.16 -6.55 -2.76
CA GLY A 29 -10.11 -7.25 -3.62
C GLY A 29 -9.42 -7.84 -4.86
N LEU A 30 -8.19 -8.34 -4.70
CA LEU A 30 -7.42 -9.01 -5.74
C LEU A 30 -7.52 -10.52 -5.54
N ASP A 31 -8.52 -11.13 -6.14
CA ASP A 31 -8.77 -12.57 -6.10
C ASP A 31 -7.94 -13.32 -7.13
N TRP A 32 -7.74 -14.63 -6.90
CA TRP A 32 -7.04 -15.52 -7.83
C TRP A 32 -7.78 -16.84 -7.99
N ASP A 33 -7.70 -17.40 -9.19
CA ASP A 33 -8.34 -18.66 -9.54
C ASP A 33 -7.45 -19.86 -9.19
N GLU A 34 -6.12 -19.68 -9.30
CA GLU A 34 -5.14 -20.74 -9.08
C GLU A 34 -3.98 -20.19 -8.23
N GLN A 35 -3.42 -21.05 -7.37
CA GLN A 35 -2.29 -20.72 -6.53
C GLN A 35 -1.17 -21.76 -6.69
N TYR A 36 0.07 -21.28 -6.79
CA TYR A 36 1.26 -22.10 -6.90
C TYR A 36 2.32 -21.65 -5.89
N ARG A 37 3.07 -22.62 -5.35
CA ARG A 37 4.28 -22.37 -4.56
C ARG A 37 5.48 -22.92 -5.31
N GLN A 38 6.53 -22.14 -5.45
CA GLN A 38 7.76 -22.59 -6.14
C GLN A 38 8.41 -23.76 -5.41
N SER A 39 8.37 -23.80 -4.08
CA SER A 39 8.86 -24.90 -3.26
C SER A 39 8.19 -26.26 -3.56
N GLU A 40 6.96 -26.26 -4.06
CA GLU A 40 6.21 -27.46 -4.44
C GLU A 40 6.50 -27.92 -5.89
N ARG A 41 7.21 -27.09 -6.68
CA ARG A 41 7.47 -27.30 -8.11
C ARG A 41 8.93 -27.70 -8.42
N LEU A 42 9.70 -28.10 -7.41
CA LEU A 42 11.11 -28.42 -7.56
C LEU A 42 11.42 -29.48 -8.60
N ALA A 43 10.50 -30.43 -8.82
CA ALA A 43 10.65 -31.48 -9.85
C ALA A 43 10.65 -30.87 -11.27
N LEU A 44 9.75 -29.92 -11.55
CA LEU A 44 9.68 -29.17 -12.81
C LEU A 44 10.97 -28.37 -13.05
N HIS A 45 11.44 -27.68 -12.02
CA HIS A 45 12.65 -26.87 -12.10
C HIS A 45 13.88 -27.75 -12.40
N ARG A 46 14.01 -28.88 -11.71
CA ARG A 46 15.09 -29.85 -11.95
C ARG A 46 15.05 -30.44 -13.34
N GLN A 47 13.86 -30.81 -13.83
CA GLN A 47 13.67 -31.34 -15.18
C GLN A 47 14.16 -30.33 -16.24
N MET A 48 13.85 -29.04 -16.11
CA MET A 48 14.37 -28.02 -17.00
C MET A 48 15.90 -27.93 -16.93
N ALA A 49 16.46 -27.90 -15.72
CA ALA A 49 17.91 -27.84 -15.50
C ALA A 49 18.64 -29.04 -16.14
N GLU A 50 18.13 -30.26 -15.95
CA GLU A 50 18.66 -31.49 -16.53
C GLU A 50 18.58 -31.48 -18.06
N SER A 51 17.50 -30.97 -18.63
CA SER A 51 17.37 -30.80 -20.08
C SER A 51 18.43 -29.83 -20.64
N ILE A 52 18.71 -28.73 -19.93
CA ILE A 52 19.75 -27.76 -20.31
C ILE A 52 21.15 -28.41 -20.20
N LEU A 53 21.39 -29.19 -19.13
CA LEU A 53 22.63 -29.92 -18.97
C LEU A 53 22.84 -30.94 -20.09
N ALA A 54 21.84 -31.74 -20.42
CA ALA A 54 21.88 -32.76 -21.48
C ALA A 54 22.18 -32.16 -22.87
N LYS A 55 21.82 -30.91 -23.10
CA LYS A 55 22.19 -30.16 -24.33
C LYS A 55 23.58 -29.56 -24.30
N GLY A 56 24.36 -29.79 -23.23
CA GLY A 56 25.72 -29.23 -23.04
C GLY A 56 25.74 -27.70 -22.76
N LEU A 57 24.58 -27.13 -22.46
CA LEU A 57 24.40 -25.70 -22.18
C LEU A 57 24.49 -25.35 -20.68
N ALA A 58 24.82 -26.36 -19.84
CA ALA A 58 25.16 -26.20 -18.45
C ALA A 58 26.36 -27.12 -18.08
N TYR A 59 26.95 -26.88 -16.92
CA TYR A 59 28.02 -27.72 -16.36
C TYR A 59 27.92 -27.79 -14.83
N ARG A 60 28.49 -28.85 -14.26
CA ARG A 60 28.57 -29.00 -12.80
C ARG A 60 29.86 -28.33 -12.30
N ASP A 61 29.69 -27.38 -11.41
CA ASP A 61 30.78 -26.68 -10.73
C ASP A 61 30.94 -27.30 -9.34
N PHE A 62 32.03 -28.06 -9.16
CA PHE A 62 32.35 -28.76 -7.91
C PHE A 62 33.23 -27.91 -6.98
N THR A 63 33.34 -26.61 -7.21
CA THR A 63 34.09 -25.71 -6.34
C THR A 63 33.43 -25.69 -4.95
N PRO A 64 34.19 -25.92 -3.85
CA PRO A 64 33.61 -25.91 -2.50
C PRO A 64 32.94 -24.58 -2.15
N ALA A 65 31.82 -24.64 -1.41
CA ALA A 65 31.17 -23.46 -0.87
C ALA A 65 32.14 -22.67 0.04
N GLY A 66 32.12 -21.34 -0.07
CA GLY A 66 33.03 -20.45 0.65
C GLY A 66 34.21 -19.93 -0.17
N SER A 67 34.56 -20.60 -1.29
CA SER A 67 35.55 -20.07 -2.26
C SER A 67 34.86 -19.36 -3.45
N ALA A 68 33.56 -19.61 -3.67
CA ALA A 68 32.79 -19.06 -4.76
C ALA A 68 31.81 -17.94 -4.32
N ASP A 69 31.37 -17.93 -3.05
CA ASP A 69 30.37 -16.94 -2.55
C ASP A 69 30.91 -15.50 -2.47
N GLU A 70 32.22 -15.31 -2.37
CA GLU A 70 32.83 -13.97 -2.47
C GLU A 70 32.73 -13.38 -3.87
N ALA A 71 32.51 -14.18 -4.91
CA ALA A 71 32.33 -13.71 -6.28
C ALA A 71 30.91 -13.28 -6.61
N GLU A 72 29.88 -13.71 -5.87
CA GLU A 72 28.49 -13.27 -6.07
C GLU A 72 28.18 -11.90 -5.43
N THR A 73 29.01 -11.42 -4.48
CA THR A 73 28.79 -10.16 -3.75
C THR A 73 29.75 -9.03 -4.12
N GLY A 74 30.75 -9.27 -4.95
CA GLY A 74 31.82 -8.34 -5.25
C GLY A 74 31.55 -7.45 -6.47
N HIS A 75 31.09 -6.23 -6.26
CA HIS A 75 31.19 -5.11 -7.18
C HIS A 75 32.62 -4.56 -7.17
N SER A 76 33.60 -5.32 -7.61
CA SER A 76 34.95 -4.81 -7.84
C SER A 76 35.50 -5.32 -9.17
N GLY A 77 35.84 -4.41 -10.03
CA GLY A 77 36.21 -4.54 -11.42
C GLY A 77 37.19 -5.66 -11.75
N GLY A 78 36.66 -6.67 -12.38
CA GLY A 78 37.32 -7.88 -12.82
C GLY A 78 36.31 -9.02 -12.76
N ALA A 79 35.17 -8.84 -13.47
CA ALA A 79 34.07 -9.80 -13.46
C ALA A 79 34.58 -11.19 -13.85
N TRP A 80 34.52 -12.11 -12.94
CA TRP A 80 34.79 -13.51 -13.14
C TRP A 80 33.63 -14.12 -13.94
N LEU A 81 33.82 -14.16 -15.27
CA LEU A 81 32.74 -14.55 -16.18
C LEU A 81 32.46 -16.06 -16.18
N SER A 82 33.42 -16.89 -15.77
CA SER A 82 33.25 -18.33 -15.69
C SER A 82 34.30 -18.94 -14.78
N ASN A 83 34.11 -20.21 -14.33
CA ASN A 83 35.13 -21.02 -13.67
C ASN A 83 35.79 -21.93 -14.69
N PRO A 84 36.91 -21.54 -15.36
CA PRO A 84 37.52 -22.32 -16.42
C PRO A 84 37.93 -23.74 -15.95
N GLY A 85 38.42 -23.87 -14.72
CA GLY A 85 38.84 -25.16 -14.15
C GLY A 85 37.69 -26.15 -13.96
N GLN A 86 36.45 -25.68 -13.89
CA GLN A 86 35.23 -26.51 -13.78
C GLN A 86 34.46 -26.58 -15.10
N ARG A 87 34.41 -25.46 -15.83
CA ARG A 87 33.70 -25.35 -17.10
C ARG A 87 34.23 -26.33 -18.16
N GLU A 88 35.54 -26.61 -18.16
CA GLU A 88 36.19 -27.41 -19.16
C GLU A 88 36.44 -28.89 -18.73
N ILE A 89 35.87 -29.31 -17.59
CA ILE A 89 35.85 -30.70 -17.17
C ILE A 89 35.08 -31.55 -18.22
N SER A 90 35.63 -32.72 -18.59
CA SER A 90 34.94 -33.63 -19.50
C SER A 90 33.61 -34.13 -18.93
N ALA A 91 32.69 -34.52 -19.81
CA ALA A 91 31.37 -35.02 -19.39
C ALA A 91 31.55 -36.30 -18.54
N GLU A 92 32.48 -37.22 -18.93
CA GLU A 92 32.73 -38.45 -18.20
C GLU A 92 33.26 -38.20 -16.79
N GLU A 93 34.18 -37.24 -16.64
CA GLU A 93 34.72 -36.86 -15.33
C GLU A 93 33.66 -36.16 -14.46
N SER A 94 32.88 -35.28 -15.06
CA SER A 94 31.76 -34.60 -14.40
C SER A 94 30.73 -35.61 -13.89
N ASP A 95 30.36 -36.60 -14.71
CA ASP A 95 29.40 -37.64 -14.33
C ASP A 95 29.97 -38.59 -13.26
N ARG A 96 31.26 -38.97 -13.37
CA ARG A 96 31.95 -39.79 -12.37
C ARG A 96 31.92 -39.11 -10.99
N ARG A 97 32.22 -37.81 -10.90
CA ARG A 97 32.23 -37.05 -9.65
C ARG A 97 30.82 -36.91 -9.08
N ALA A 98 29.84 -36.66 -9.93
CA ALA A 98 28.45 -36.56 -9.51
C ALA A 98 27.90 -37.89 -8.95
N VAL A 99 28.20 -39.03 -9.64
CA VAL A 99 27.86 -40.38 -9.16
C VAL A 99 28.57 -40.74 -7.85
N ALA A 100 29.79 -40.23 -7.64
CA ALA A 100 30.52 -40.37 -6.37
C ALA A 100 29.91 -39.55 -5.23
N GLY A 101 28.86 -38.74 -5.49
CA GLY A 101 28.17 -37.93 -4.50
C GLY A 101 28.89 -36.63 -4.15
N GLU A 102 29.84 -36.19 -4.97
CA GLU A 102 30.51 -34.92 -4.76
C GLU A 102 29.51 -33.75 -4.97
N PRO A 103 29.36 -32.82 -4.02
CA PRO A 103 28.42 -31.71 -4.15
C PRO A 103 28.86 -30.76 -5.25
N PHE A 104 27.87 -30.24 -6.01
CA PHE A 104 28.13 -29.30 -7.10
C PHE A 104 26.99 -28.29 -7.23
N VAL A 105 27.32 -27.13 -7.79
CA VAL A 105 26.36 -26.14 -8.28
C VAL A 105 26.17 -26.37 -9.79
N LEU A 106 24.95 -26.47 -10.28
CA LEU A 106 24.73 -26.53 -11.72
C LEU A 106 24.71 -25.10 -12.27
N ARG A 107 25.66 -24.77 -13.18
CA ARG A 107 25.78 -23.47 -13.80
C ARG A 107 25.39 -23.50 -15.26
N PHE A 108 24.70 -22.43 -15.70
CA PHE A 108 24.46 -22.17 -17.12
C PHE A 108 25.78 -21.83 -17.80
N ARG A 109 26.09 -22.49 -18.93
CA ARG A 109 27.28 -22.26 -19.75
C ARG A 109 26.96 -21.16 -20.79
N VAL A 110 27.24 -19.91 -20.47
CA VAL A 110 27.03 -18.81 -21.39
C VAL A 110 27.97 -18.91 -22.60
N PRO A 111 27.51 -18.92 -23.84
CA PRO A 111 28.37 -18.95 -25.02
C PRO A 111 29.37 -17.79 -25.04
N ARG A 112 30.63 -18.06 -25.33
CA ARG A 112 31.69 -17.04 -25.48
C ARG A 112 31.91 -16.75 -26.96
N THR A 113 30.89 -16.22 -27.65
CA THR A 113 30.89 -16.02 -29.10
C THR A 113 30.74 -14.57 -29.51
N GLY A 114 30.60 -13.67 -28.55
CA GLY A 114 30.30 -12.26 -28.82
C GLY A 114 28.88 -12.02 -29.41
N GLU A 115 28.01 -13.04 -29.33
CA GLU A 115 26.62 -12.89 -29.79
C GLU A 115 25.90 -11.84 -28.94
N GLU A 116 25.14 -10.99 -29.59
CA GLU A 116 24.27 -10.01 -28.93
C GLU A 116 22.93 -10.65 -28.52
N ILE A 117 22.71 -10.75 -27.23
CA ILE A 117 21.38 -11.07 -26.69
C ILE A 117 20.54 -9.80 -26.73
N ARG A 118 19.39 -9.84 -27.41
CA ARG A 118 18.51 -8.69 -27.61
C ARG A 118 17.11 -9.02 -27.17
N PHE A 119 16.43 -8.02 -26.60
CA PHE A 119 14.99 -8.03 -26.36
C PHE A 119 14.43 -6.62 -26.41
N HIS A 120 13.13 -6.51 -26.67
CA HIS A 120 12.41 -5.26 -26.55
C HIS A 120 11.73 -5.20 -25.18
N ASP A 121 12.01 -4.15 -24.41
CA ASP A 121 11.31 -3.84 -23.17
C ASP A 121 10.22 -2.80 -23.45
N ALA A 122 8.98 -3.07 -23.02
CA ALA A 122 7.86 -2.17 -23.33
C ALA A 122 8.00 -0.76 -22.76
N VAL A 123 8.88 -0.58 -21.74
CA VAL A 123 9.13 0.71 -21.09
C VAL A 123 10.47 1.30 -21.52
N TYR A 124 11.54 0.50 -21.46
CA TYR A 124 12.91 0.97 -21.70
C TYR A 124 13.37 0.82 -23.16
N GLY A 125 12.52 0.19 -24.02
CA GLY A 125 12.84 -0.01 -25.45
C GLY A 125 13.86 -1.13 -25.67
N ASP A 126 14.56 -1.08 -26.80
CA ASP A 126 15.50 -2.12 -27.22
C ASP A 126 16.70 -2.21 -26.29
N GLN A 127 16.93 -3.42 -25.77
CA GLN A 127 18.02 -3.76 -24.88
C GLN A 127 18.95 -4.76 -25.55
N SER A 128 20.26 -4.59 -25.36
CA SER A 128 21.27 -5.45 -25.96
C SER A 128 22.44 -5.66 -24.99
N LYS A 129 22.98 -6.88 -24.95
CA LYS A 129 24.17 -7.22 -24.19
C LYS A 129 24.91 -8.37 -24.86
N SER A 130 26.24 -8.24 -25.01
CA SER A 130 27.08 -9.32 -25.52
C SER A 130 27.11 -10.52 -24.55
N THR A 131 27.11 -11.73 -25.09
CA THR A 131 27.34 -12.95 -24.32
C THR A 131 28.69 -12.94 -23.61
N ASP A 132 29.68 -12.22 -24.12
CA ASP A 132 30.99 -12.10 -23.50
C ASP A 132 30.97 -11.23 -22.21
N ASP A 133 29.91 -10.45 -22.02
CA ASP A 133 29.68 -9.61 -20.84
C ASP A 133 28.67 -10.21 -19.84
N ILE A 134 28.23 -11.46 -20.06
CA ILE A 134 27.33 -12.19 -19.16
C ILE A 134 28.10 -13.32 -18.50
N GLU A 135 28.15 -13.35 -17.18
CA GLU A 135 28.79 -14.40 -16.42
C GLU A 135 28.01 -15.72 -16.50
N ASP A 136 28.71 -16.86 -16.33
CA ASP A 136 28.08 -18.15 -16.08
C ASP A 136 27.38 -18.10 -14.72
N PHE A 137 26.09 -18.38 -14.71
CA PHE A 137 25.25 -18.20 -13.52
C PHE A 137 24.63 -19.51 -13.03
N ALA A 138 24.40 -19.62 -11.73
CA ALA A 138 23.83 -20.82 -11.13
C ALA A 138 22.37 -21.02 -11.56
N LEU A 139 22.04 -22.27 -11.93
CA LEU A 139 20.68 -22.77 -12.14
C LEU A 139 20.16 -23.50 -10.90
N LEU A 140 20.94 -24.47 -10.39
CA LEU A 140 20.67 -25.20 -9.16
C LEU A 140 21.81 -25.00 -8.17
N ARG A 141 21.45 -24.79 -6.90
CA ARG A 141 22.37 -24.77 -5.77
C ARG A 141 22.88 -26.19 -5.47
N SER A 142 23.92 -26.32 -4.66
CA SER A 142 24.52 -27.62 -4.29
C SER A 142 23.54 -28.55 -3.56
N ASN A 143 22.51 -28.03 -2.91
CA ASN A 143 21.43 -28.81 -2.30
C ASN A 143 20.31 -29.16 -3.30
N GLY A 144 20.45 -28.84 -4.59
CA GLY A 144 19.48 -29.12 -5.63
C GLY A 144 18.27 -28.17 -5.64
N VAL A 145 18.29 -27.11 -4.83
CA VAL A 145 17.25 -26.05 -4.86
C VAL A 145 17.55 -25.11 -6.02
N PRO A 146 16.53 -24.72 -6.84
CA PRO A 146 16.73 -23.81 -7.95
C PRO A 146 17.09 -22.41 -7.46
N THR A 147 17.82 -21.69 -8.31
CA THR A 147 17.96 -20.24 -8.15
C THR A 147 16.74 -19.53 -8.68
N TYR A 148 16.57 -18.25 -8.33
CA TYR A 148 15.53 -17.38 -8.85
C TYR A 148 15.45 -17.41 -10.39
N HIS A 149 16.58 -17.38 -11.08
CA HIS A 149 16.64 -17.37 -12.54
C HIS A 149 15.97 -18.61 -13.16
N LEU A 150 16.31 -19.79 -12.65
CA LEU A 150 15.75 -21.04 -13.19
C LEU A 150 14.28 -21.21 -12.78
N ALA A 151 13.96 -21.02 -11.49
CA ALA A 151 12.61 -21.24 -10.98
C ALA A 151 11.59 -20.35 -11.70
N SER A 152 11.91 -19.05 -11.83
CA SER A 152 11.02 -18.11 -12.53
C SER A 152 10.82 -18.54 -13.99
N CYS A 153 11.87 -18.83 -14.73
CA CYS A 153 11.75 -19.21 -16.15
C CYS A 153 11.00 -20.53 -16.35
N ALA A 154 11.22 -21.53 -15.47
CA ALA A 154 10.53 -22.81 -15.57
C ALA A 154 9.05 -22.69 -15.30
N ASP A 155 8.68 -21.91 -14.27
CA ASP A 155 7.27 -21.65 -13.97
C ASP A 155 6.62 -20.80 -15.03
N ASP A 156 7.25 -19.74 -15.50
CA ASP A 156 6.71 -18.85 -16.53
C ASP A 156 6.48 -19.61 -17.85
N ALA A 157 7.34 -20.57 -18.20
CA ALA A 157 7.18 -21.44 -19.35
C ALA A 157 5.99 -22.41 -19.18
N ASP A 158 5.89 -23.10 -18.05
CA ASP A 158 4.84 -24.08 -17.76
C ASP A 158 3.46 -23.41 -17.63
N LEU A 159 3.38 -22.29 -16.94
CA LEU A 159 2.17 -21.49 -16.76
C LEU A 159 1.83 -20.61 -17.98
N ARG A 160 2.66 -20.64 -19.04
CA ARG A 160 2.49 -19.87 -20.27
C ARG A 160 2.30 -18.38 -20.04
N ILE A 161 3.15 -17.81 -19.20
CA ILE A 161 3.13 -16.38 -18.90
C ILE A 161 3.48 -15.60 -20.17
N SER A 162 2.58 -14.72 -20.59
CA SER A 162 2.74 -13.91 -21.81
C SER A 162 3.57 -12.65 -21.58
N HIS A 163 3.48 -12.05 -20.40
CA HIS A 163 4.16 -10.80 -20.05
C HIS A 163 4.77 -10.89 -18.65
N VAL A 164 6.01 -10.46 -18.51
CA VAL A 164 6.69 -10.29 -17.23
C VAL A 164 6.82 -8.79 -16.94
N VAL A 165 6.03 -8.30 -15.96
CA VAL A 165 6.05 -6.90 -15.50
C VAL A 165 6.68 -6.88 -14.12
N ARG A 166 7.84 -6.21 -13.94
CA ARG A 166 8.60 -6.23 -12.67
C ARG A 166 9.48 -4.99 -12.49
N GLY A 167 10.12 -4.84 -11.34
CA GLY A 167 11.02 -3.70 -11.07
C GLY A 167 12.25 -3.67 -12.00
N GLN A 168 12.71 -2.47 -12.35
CA GLN A 168 13.86 -2.24 -13.25
C GLN A 168 15.19 -2.77 -12.71
N ASP A 169 15.29 -3.05 -11.42
CA ASP A 169 16.46 -3.72 -10.84
C ASP A 169 16.68 -5.14 -11.38
N HIS A 170 15.67 -5.72 -12.01
CA HIS A 170 15.74 -7.00 -12.71
C HIS A 170 16.00 -6.89 -14.23
N LEU A 171 16.20 -5.68 -14.78
CA LEU A 171 16.39 -5.49 -16.21
C LEU A 171 17.58 -6.28 -16.76
N THR A 172 18.71 -6.28 -16.06
CA THR A 172 19.90 -7.06 -16.42
C THR A 172 19.69 -8.57 -16.28
N ASN A 173 18.83 -9.02 -15.38
CA ASN A 173 18.50 -10.44 -15.22
C ASN A 173 17.77 -11.00 -16.45
N THR A 174 17.10 -10.15 -17.22
CA THR A 174 16.34 -10.57 -18.40
C THR A 174 17.25 -11.22 -19.47
N PHE A 175 18.48 -10.78 -19.61
CA PHE A 175 19.45 -11.42 -20.51
C PHE A 175 19.70 -12.89 -20.13
N LYS A 176 19.84 -13.19 -18.82
CA LYS A 176 19.97 -14.56 -18.31
C LYS A 176 18.70 -15.37 -18.56
N HIS A 177 17.53 -14.78 -18.34
CA HIS A 177 16.24 -15.44 -18.57
C HIS A 177 16.05 -15.79 -20.04
N ILE A 178 16.40 -14.92 -20.98
CA ILE A 178 16.33 -15.21 -22.42
C ILE A 178 17.25 -16.38 -22.78
N LEU A 179 18.46 -16.45 -22.20
CA LEU A 179 19.36 -17.59 -22.40
C LEU A 179 18.75 -18.89 -21.90
N ILE A 180 18.06 -18.88 -20.74
CA ILE A 180 17.36 -20.04 -20.20
C ILE A 180 16.22 -20.46 -21.12
N PHE A 181 15.35 -19.54 -21.54
CA PHE A 181 14.23 -19.85 -22.44
C PHE A 181 14.71 -20.42 -23.78
N ARG A 182 15.75 -19.85 -24.38
CA ARG A 182 16.38 -20.38 -25.60
C ARG A 182 16.93 -21.80 -25.41
N ALA A 183 17.64 -22.02 -24.30
CA ALA A 183 18.18 -23.35 -23.97
C ALA A 183 17.09 -24.39 -23.71
N ALA A 184 16.00 -23.99 -23.07
CA ALA A 184 14.83 -24.83 -22.87
C ALA A 184 14.08 -25.13 -24.19
N GLY A 185 14.23 -24.26 -25.20
CA GLY A 185 13.48 -24.37 -26.46
C GLY A 185 12.06 -23.80 -26.34
N VAL A 186 11.85 -22.85 -25.47
CA VAL A 186 10.56 -22.19 -25.20
C VAL A 186 10.65 -20.73 -25.60
N GLU A 187 9.57 -20.17 -26.09
CA GLU A 187 9.47 -18.74 -26.39
C GLU A 187 9.50 -17.92 -25.10
N ALA A 188 10.29 -16.86 -25.09
CA ALA A 188 10.35 -15.95 -23.95
C ALA A 188 9.11 -15.06 -23.92
N PRO A 189 8.58 -14.71 -22.73
CA PRO A 189 7.51 -13.73 -22.57
C PRO A 189 7.96 -12.32 -23.02
N GLN A 190 7.00 -11.42 -23.20
CA GLN A 190 7.29 -9.99 -23.33
C GLN A 190 7.69 -9.42 -21.97
N PHE A 191 8.56 -8.40 -21.98
CA PHE A 191 9.07 -7.79 -20.75
C PHE A 191 8.68 -6.32 -20.65
N ALA A 192 8.33 -5.89 -19.44
CA ALA A 192 8.13 -4.51 -19.08
C ALA A 192 8.74 -4.25 -17.69
N HIS A 193 9.70 -3.35 -17.60
CA HIS A 193 10.32 -3.03 -16.32
C HIS A 193 9.79 -1.72 -15.76
N LEU A 194 9.31 -1.77 -14.50
CA LEU A 194 8.74 -0.63 -13.79
C LEU A 194 9.84 0.15 -13.07
N PRO A 195 9.69 1.48 -12.90
CA PRO A 195 10.59 2.27 -12.07
C PRO A 195 10.56 1.77 -10.62
N LEU A 196 11.64 2.03 -9.89
CA LEU A 196 11.70 1.70 -8.47
C LEU A 196 10.89 2.68 -7.64
N LEU A 197 10.32 2.17 -6.56
CA LEU A 197 9.81 2.98 -5.47
C LEU A 197 10.97 3.31 -4.53
N ILE A 198 11.20 4.60 -4.32
CA ILE A 198 12.30 5.09 -3.49
C ILE A 198 11.78 5.95 -2.34
N ALA A 199 12.53 5.97 -1.26
CA ALA A 199 12.28 6.85 -0.12
C ALA A 199 12.77 8.29 -0.42
N PRO A 200 12.43 9.28 0.42
CA PRO A 200 12.88 10.66 0.24
C PRO A 200 14.41 10.83 0.21
N ASP A 201 15.16 9.91 0.84
CA ASP A 201 16.62 9.88 0.82
C ASP A 201 17.21 9.25 -0.46
N GLY A 202 16.36 8.88 -1.43
CA GLY A 202 16.77 8.25 -2.69
C GLY A 202 17.05 6.76 -2.60
N SER A 203 16.98 6.14 -1.42
CA SER A 203 17.19 4.71 -1.28
C SER A 203 15.96 3.89 -1.68
N LYS A 204 16.18 2.68 -2.21
CA LYS A 204 15.10 1.75 -2.55
C LYS A 204 14.26 1.45 -1.31
N LEU A 205 12.93 1.53 -1.46
CA LEU A 205 11.99 1.17 -0.38
C LEU A 205 12.15 -0.30 0.02
N SER A 206 12.23 -0.54 1.32
CA SER A 206 12.26 -1.90 1.87
C SER A 206 11.67 -1.94 3.29
N LYS A 207 10.96 -3.02 3.62
CA LYS A 207 10.40 -3.23 4.98
C LYS A 207 11.47 -3.16 6.07
N ARG A 208 12.68 -3.66 5.78
CA ARG A 208 13.80 -3.69 6.73
C ARG A 208 14.33 -2.30 7.10
N LYS A 209 14.39 -1.37 6.14
CA LYS A 209 14.95 -0.03 6.35
C LYS A 209 13.88 0.98 6.76
N HIS A 210 12.68 0.90 6.17
CA HIS A 210 11.65 1.92 6.29
C HIS A 210 10.44 1.46 7.12
N GLY A 211 10.48 0.23 7.65
CA GLY A 211 9.47 -0.28 8.58
C GLY A 211 8.08 -0.46 7.98
N PRO A 212 7.04 -0.25 8.80
CA PRO A 212 5.65 -0.58 8.45
C PRO A 212 5.09 0.19 7.27
N VAL A 213 5.57 1.41 6.99
CA VAL A 213 5.08 2.29 5.91
C VAL A 213 5.16 1.64 4.52
N VAL A 214 5.97 0.60 4.36
CA VAL A 214 6.09 -0.18 3.12
C VAL A 214 5.10 -1.35 3.06
N SER A 215 4.32 -1.58 4.12
CA SER A 215 3.34 -2.67 4.18
C SER A 215 1.95 -2.21 3.78
N VAL A 216 1.30 -2.96 2.88
CA VAL A 216 -0.10 -2.72 2.48
C VAL A 216 -1.04 -2.73 3.68
N THR A 217 -0.83 -3.66 4.62
CA THR A 217 -1.64 -3.76 5.83
C THR A 217 -1.57 -2.53 6.73
N THR A 218 -0.45 -1.79 6.71
CA THR A 218 -0.33 -0.52 7.44
C THR A 218 -1.30 0.54 6.95
N TYR A 219 -1.53 0.62 5.62
CA TYR A 219 -2.51 1.55 5.05
C TYR A 219 -3.94 1.12 5.39
N ARG A 220 -4.25 -0.19 5.28
CA ARG A 220 -5.53 -0.74 5.74
C ARG A 220 -5.81 -0.35 7.19
N ASP A 221 -4.86 -0.63 8.06
CA ASP A 221 -5.00 -0.43 9.51
C ASP A 221 -5.06 1.05 9.89
N ALA A 222 -4.52 1.95 9.06
CA ALA A 222 -4.68 3.39 9.20
C ALA A 222 -6.06 3.90 8.77
N GLY A 223 -6.84 3.09 8.04
CA GLY A 223 -8.17 3.45 7.57
C GLY A 223 -8.21 4.04 6.16
N PHE A 224 -7.26 3.66 5.30
CA PHE A 224 -7.38 3.91 3.86
C PHE A 224 -8.47 3.04 3.24
N LEU A 225 -9.12 3.55 2.21
CA LEU A 225 -10.00 2.79 1.33
C LEU A 225 -9.16 1.98 0.34
N PRO A 226 -9.49 0.68 0.09
CA PRO A 226 -8.73 -0.14 -0.85
C PRO A 226 -8.68 0.46 -2.26
N GLN A 227 -9.79 1.01 -2.78
CA GLN A 227 -9.83 1.65 -4.10
C GLN A 227 -8.95 2.90 -4.18
N ALA A 228 -8.87 3.69 -3.11
CA ALA A 228 -8.01 4.87 -3.05
C ALA A 228 -6.53 4.48 -3.02
N PHE A 229 -6.19 3.43 -2.28
CA PHE A 229 -4.83 2.91 -2.22
C PHE A 229 -4.39 2.28 -3.54
N ILE A 230 -5.25 1.52 -4.23
CA ILE A 230 -4.99 1.03 -5.58
C ILE A 230 -4.71 2.21 -6.54
N ASN A 231 -5.57 3.23 -6.51
CA ASN A 231 -5.40 4.43 -7.34
C ASN A 231 -4.04 5.10 -7.06
N PHE A 232 -3.66 5.27 -5.79
CA PHE A 232 -2.35 5.80 -5.41
C PHE A 232 -1.20 4.94 -5.94
N LEU A 233 -1.24 3.61 -5.74
CA LEU A 233 -0.21 2.70 -6.22
C LEU A 233 -0.04 2.76 -7.75
N CYS A 234 -1.14 2.84 -8.51
CA CYS A 234 -1.07 2.97 -9.96
C CYS A 234 -0.35 4.25 -10.40
N LEU A 235 -0.54 5.35 -9.69
CA LEU A 235 0.14 6.62 -9.99
C LEU A 235 1.63 6.66 -9.59
N LEU A 236 2.10 5.64 -8.86
CA LEU A 236 3.52 5.49 -8.55
C LEU A 236 4.27 4.89 -9.76
N GLY A 237 4.67 5.73 -10.66
CA GLY A 237 5.44 5.34 -11.85
C GLY A 237 4.62 5.13 -13.13
N TRP A 238 3.31 5.40 -13.10
CA TRP A 238 2.44 5.41 -14.27
C TRP A 238 1.53 6.64 -14.28
N SER A 239 1.06 7.05 -15.46
CA SER A 239 0.13 8.17 -15.63
C SER A 239 -0.73 7.94 -16.89
N PRO A 240 -2.04 8.28 -16.86
CA PRO A 240 -2.92 8.20 -18.03
C PRO A 240 -2.59 9.24 -19.12
N LYS A 241 -1.65 10.18 -18.86
CA LYS A 241 -1.26 11.28 -19.76
C LYS A 241 -2.35 12.30 -20.05
N ASP A 242 -3.40 12.35 -19.23
CA ASP A 242 -4.53 13.30 -19.35
C ASP A 242 -4.80 14.07 -18.04
N ASP A 243 -3.81 14.14 -17.15
CA ASP A 243 -3.80 14.85 -15.86
C ASP A 243 -4.85 14.36 -14.83
N ARG A 244 -5.59 13.29 -15.13
CA ARG A 244 -6.48 12.67 -14.13
C ARG A 244 -5.66 11.96 -13.06
N GLU A 245 -5.97 12.24 -11.81
CA GLU A 245 -5.33 11.59 -10.67
C GLU A 245 -6.31 10.68 -9.92
N LYS A 246 -7.56 11.14 -9.70
CA LYS A 246 -8.59 10.31 -9.10
C LYS A 246 -9.28 9.47 -10.18
N MET A 247 -9.20 8.15 -10.02
CA MET A 247 -9.80 7.18 -10.93
C MET A 247 -10.36 5.99 -10.15
N THR A 248 -11.48 5.45 -10.62
CA THR A 248 -11.99 4.17 -10.13
C THR A 248 -11.15 3.01 -10.67
N ARG A 249 -11.35 1.81 -10.11
CA ARG A 249 -10.67 0.59 -10.58
C ARG A 249 -10.99 0.31 -12.06
N GLU A 250 -12.24 0.49 -12.47
CA GLU A 250 -12.71 0.29 -13.83
C GLU A 250 -12.05 1.28 -14.80
N GLU A 251 -11.97 2.56 -14.40
CA GLU A 251 -11.28 3.59 -15.19
C GLU A 251 -9.79 3.29 -15.32
N LEU A 252 -9.12 2.88 -14.24
CA LEU A 252 -7.71 2.48 -14.26
C LEU A 252 -7.47 1.34 -15.25
N VAL A 253 -8.32 0.30 -15.24
CA VAL A 253 -8.25 -0.83 -16.18
C VAL A 253 -8.46 -0.39 -17.62
N GLN A 254 -9.39 0.54 -17.87
CA GLN A 254 -9.69 1.03 -19.22
C GLN A 254 -8.57 1.87 -19.84
N VAL A 255 -7.87 2.68 -19.01
CA VAL A 255 -6.87 3.62 -19.51
C VAL A 255 -5.43 3.12 -19.38
N PHE A 256 -5.22 1.97 -18.71
CA PHE A 256 -3.88 1.43 -18.53
C PHE A 256 -3.21 1.13 -19.88
N SER A 257 -1.98 1.59 -20.02
CA SER A 257 -1.09 1.21 -21.13
C SER A 257 0.38 1.21 -20.68
N PHE A 258 1.21 0.44 -21.36
CA PHE A 258 2.65 0.43 -21.08
C PHE A 258 3.33 1.77 -21.39
N GLU A 259 2.83 2.52 -22.38
CA GLU A 259 3.31 3.85 -22.75
C GLU A 259 3.08 4.88 -21.64
N GLY A 260 2.10 4.62 -20.76
CA GLY A 260 1.85 5.43 -19.57
C GLY A 260 2.91 5.27 -18.48
N ILE A 261 3.73 4.21 -18.51
CA ILE A 261 4.75 3.94 -17.49
C ILE A 261 5.92 4.93 -17.64
N ASN A 262 6.28 5.56 -16.54
CA ASN A 262 7.40 6.49 -16.46
C ASN A 262 8.71 5.71 -16.28
N ARG A 263 9.82 6.27 -16.81
CA ARG A 263 11.16 5.68 -16.64
C ARG A 263 11.86 6.15 -15.37
N SER A 264 11.40 7.24 -14.77
CA SER A 264 11.97 7.80 -13.55
C SER A 264 11.40 7.12 -12.31
N ASN A 265 12.26 6.91 -11.31
CA ASN A 265 11.83 6.34 -10.03
C ASN A 265 10.74 7.19 -9.37
N ALA A 266 9.77 6.52 -8.72
CA ALA A 266 8.71 7.17 -7.98
C ALA A 266 9.12 7.34 -6.51
N VAL A 267 9.08 8.58 -6.02
CA VAL A 267 9.37 8.90 -4.63
C VAL A 267 8.07 8.77 -3.82
N ILE A 268 8.11 8.02 -2.73
CA ILE A 268 7.06 8.03 -1.71
C ILE A 268 7.54 8.91 -0.57
N ASN A 269 6.83 10.00 -0.32
CA ASN A 269 7.20 10.99 0.70
C ASN A 269 6.56 10.63 2.03
N PHE A 270 7.38 10.40 3.05
CA PHE A 270 6.96 10.16 4.41
C PHE A 270 8.02 10.67 5.41
N THR A 271 7.60 10.93 6.63
CA THR A 271 8.45 11.28 7.77
C THR A 271 8.02 10.47 8.99
N GLU A 272 8.76 10.54 10.10
CA GLU A 272 8.33 9.92 11.34
C GLU A 272 7.00 10.50 11.87
N GLU A 273 6.78 11.79 11.68
CA GLU A 273 5.54 12.47 12.09
C GLU A 273 4.38 12.23 11.11
N ASN A 274 4.69 12.10 9.81
CA ASN A 274 3.71 11.88 8.75
C ASN A 274 4.10 10.62 7.96
N PRO A 275 3.67 9.44 8.41
CA PRO A 275 4.10 8.16 7.82
C PRO A 275 3.47 7.85 6.47
N PHE A 276 2.53 8.68 5.99
CA PHE A 276 1.85 8.48 4.71
C PHE A 276 2.13 9.63 3.75
N ASP A 277 2.29 9.29 2.46
CA ASP A 277 2.45 10.29 1.40
C ASP A 277 1.23 11.22 1.34
N ALA A 278 1.48 12.52 1.21
CA ALA A 278 0.42 13.53 1.15
C ALA A 278 -0.56 13.29 -0.02
N LYS A 279 -0.06 12.74 -1.15
CA LYS A 279 -0.91 12.37 -2.29
C LYS A 279 -1.80 11.18 -1.98
N ALA A 280 -1.29 10.20 -1.22
CA ALA A 280 -2.11 9.07 -0.77
C ALA A 280 -3.26 9.53 0.13
N LEU A 281 -2.98 10.41 1.10
CA LEU A 281 -4.00 11.00 1.98
C LEU A 281 -5.01 11.83 1.21
N TRP A 282 -4.56 12.66 0.27
CA TRP A 282 -5.43 13.45 -0.58
C TRP A 282 -6.35 12.58 -1.44
N LEU A 283 -5.80 11.57 -2.12
CA LEU A 283 -6.61 10.63 -2.91
C LEU A 283 -7.65 9.93 -2.06
N ASN A 284 -7.26 9.47 -0.87
CA ASN A 284 -8.20 8.81 0.04
C ASN A 284 -9.35 9.75 0.44
N ALA A 285 -9.03 10.99 0.79
CA ALA A 285 -10.05 12.01 1.09
C ALA A 285 -10.97 12.27 -0.11
N GLU A 286 -10.44 12.33 -1.35
CA GLU A 286 -11.23 12.49 -2.57
C GLU A 286 -12.17 11.31 -2.82
N HIS A 287 -11.73 10.07 -2.59
CA HIS A 287 -12.59 8.90 -2.68
C HIS A 287 -13.68 8.92 -1.61
N ILE A 288 -13.36 9.27 -0.36
CA ILE A 288 -14.33 9.41 0.72
C ILE A 288 -15.39 10.48 0.37
N ARG A 289 -14.98 11.68 -0.08
CA ARG A 289 -15.90 12.79 -0.40
C ARG A 289 -16.94 12.45 -1.46
N THR A 290 -16.59 11.61 -2.40
CA THR A 290 -17.49 11.24 -3.50
C THR A 290 -18.24 9.94 -3.28
N MET A 291 -17.96 9.24 -2.18
CA MET A 291 -18.65 8.00 -1.82
C MET A 291 -20.09 8.28 -1.42
N ALA A 292 -21.01 7.40 -1.79
CA ALA A 292 -22.40 7.49 -1.34
C ALA A 292 -22.47 7.34 0.19
N ALA A 293 -23.34 8.11 0.85
CA ALA A 293 -23.43 8.11 2.31
C ALA A 293 -23.72 6.72 2.90
N ALA A 294 -24.54 5.91 2.21
CA ALA A 294 -24.84 4.55 2.64
C ALA A 294 -23.58 3.65 2.60
N GLU A 295 -22.80 3.73 1.53
CA GLU A 295 -21.55 2.99 1.38
C GLU A 295 -20.51 3.45 2.42
N LEU A 296 -20.39 4.76 2.64
CA LEU A 296 -19.50 5.28 3.66
C LEU A 296 -19.93 4.84 5.07
N ALA A 297 -21.22 4.72 5.34
CA ALA A 297 -21.73 4.20 6.61
C ALA A 297 -21.24 2.77 6.84
N GLU A 298 -21.32 1.91 5.83
CA GLU A 298 -20.83 0.51 5.91
C GLU A 298 -19.34 0.45 6.23
N GLN A 299 -18.53 1.40 5.73
CA GLN A 299 -17.09 1.47 6.02
C GLN A 299 -16.79 2.04 7.42
N LEU A 300 -17.60 2.99 7.91
CA LEU A 300 -17.36 3.66 9.19
C LEU A 300 -17.89 2.87 10.40
N MET A 301 -18.98 2.11 10.24
CA MET A 301 -19.58 1.33 11.32
C MET A 301 -18.57 0.40 12.02
N PRO A 302 -17.80 -0.45 11.32
CA PRO A 302 -16.81 -1.32 11.96
C PRO A 302 -15.71 -0.54 12.70
N VAL A 303 -15.34 0.66 12.21
CA VAL A 303 -14.33 1.50 12.86
C VAL A 303 -14.84 2.02 14.21
N VAL A 304 -16.09 2.47 14.26
CA VAL A 304 -16.73 2.99 15.47
C VAL A 304 -16.98 1.86 16.47
N GLU A 305 -17.44 0.70 16.01
CA GLU A 305 -17.67 -0.49 16.84
C GLU A 305 -16.37 -1.04 17.43
N SER A 306 -15.30 -1.09 16.63
CA SER A 306 -13.98 -1.55 17.12
C SER A 306 -13.38 -0.64 18.20
N ALA A 307 -13.80 0.63 18.22
CA ALA A 307 -13.45 1.59 19.27
C ALA A 307 -14.32 1.47 20.54
N GLY A 308 -15.26 0.50 20.56
CA GLY A 308 -16.12 0.23 21.71
C GLY A 308 -17.40 1.08 21.76
N PHE A 309 -17.73 1.79 20.68
CA PHE A 309 -18.97 2.57 20.62
C PHE A 309 -20.08 1.79 19.91
N THR A 310 -21.32 2.04 20.31
CA THR A 310 -22.51 1.49 19.66
C THR A 310 -23.27 2.61 18.98
N ILE A 311 -23.57 2.43 17.68
CA ILE A 311 -24.33 3.39 16.88
C ILE A 311 -25.24 2.64 15.90
N THR A 312 -26.42 3.22 15.63
CA THR A 312 -27.31 2.65 14.62
C THR A 312 -26.97 3.16 13.21
N PRO A 313 -27.27 2.39 12.15
CA PRO A 313 -27.07 2.82 10.78
C PRO A 313 -27.78 4.15 10.47
N GLU A 314 -28.99 4.35 11.00
CA GLU A 314 -29.78 5.59 10.80
C GLU A 314 -29.06 6.80 11.42
N LYS A 315 -28.48 6.62 12.61
CA LYS A 315 -27.71 7.68 13.28
C LYS A 315 -26.42 7.97 12.53
N MET A 316 -25.71 6.94 12.04
CA MET A 316 -24.51 7.13 11.21
C MET A 316 -24.85 7.88 9.92
N ALA A 317 -25.96 7.56 9.26
CA ALA A 317 -26.41 8.25 8.05
C ALA A 317 -26.67 9.76 8.29
N GLN A 318 -27.12 10.15 9.49
CA GLN A 318 -27.28 11.56 9.87
C GLN A 318 -25.93 12.26 10.16
N ILE A 319 -24.93 11.54 10.67
CA ILE A 319 -23.61 12.08 10.99
C ILE A 319 -22.77 12.31 9.74
N ILE A 320 -22.81 11.40 8.77
CA ILE A 320 -21.97 11.41 7.57
C ILE A 320 -21.96 12.76 6.85
N PRO A 321 -23.09 13.41 6.54
CA PRO A 321 -23.07 14.72 5.85
C PRO A 321 -22.33 15.82 6.61
N LEU A 322 -22.14 15.66 7.91
CA LEU A 322 -21.46 16.64 8.76
C LEU A 322 -19.94 16.43 8.81
N ILE A 323 -19.47 15.20 8.56
CA ILE A 323 -18.06 14.83 8.74
C ILE A 323 -17.34 14.45 7.44
N GLN A 324 -18.06 14.01 6.40
CA GLN A 324 -17.49 13.43 5.16
C GLN A 324 -16.44 14.33 4.51
N GLU A 325 -16.65 15.64 4.47
CA GLU A 325 -15.70 16.63 3.95
C GLU A 325 -14.47 16.86 4.84
N ARG A 326 -14.48 16.31 6.05
CA ARG A 326 -13.50 16.60 7.11
C ARG A 326 -12.60 15.42 7.46
N ILE A 327 -12.95 14.25 7.00
CA ILE A 327 -12.17 13.02 7.23
C ILE A 327 -11.30 12.71 6.01
N HIS A 328 -10.06 12.37 6.26
CA HIS A 328 -9.11 11.92 5.24
C HIS A 328 -8.91 10.41 5.30
N LEU A 329 -9.05 9.83 6.48
CA LEU A 329 -9.00 8.41 6.77
C LEU A 329 -10.29 7.98 7.47
N LEU A 330 -10.69 6.73 7.31
CA LEU A 330 -11.89 6.22 8.00
C LEU A 330 -11.79 6.39 9.53
N ARG A 331 -10.58 6.26 10.10
CA ARG A 331 -10.36 6.46 11.54
C ARG A 331 -10.58 7.89 12.04
N ASP A 332 -10.54 8.86 11.14
CA ASP A 332 -10.77 10.27 11.52
C ASP A 332 -12.18 10.49 12.09
N VAL A 333 -13.13 9.58 11.80
CA VAL A 333 -14.46 9.61 12.42
C VAL A 333 -14.40 9.61 13.94
N LEU A 334 -13.41 8.93 14.52
CA LEU A 334 -13.21 8.84 15.97
C LEU A 334 -12.62 10.11 16.60
N THR A 335 -12.13 11.06 15.78
CA THR A 335 -11.59 12.34 16.24
C THR A 335 -12.45 13.52 15.80
N VAL A 336 -13.02 13.46 14.60
CA VAL A 336 -13.88 14.52 14.05
C VAL A 336 -15.29 14.42 14.62
N GLY A 337 -15.77 13.21 14.87
CA GLY A 337 -17.15 12.90 15.28
C GLY A 337 -17.29 12.20 16.63
N ASP A 338 -16.25 12.07 17.45
CA ASP A 338 -16.24 11.37 18.74
C ASP A 338 -17.40 11.76 19.67
N PHE A 339 -17.72 13.06 19.73
CA PHE A 339 -18.81 13.58 20.56
C PHE A 339 -20.22 13.08 20.16
N PHE A 340 -20.39 12.53 18.96
CA PHE A 340 -21.66 11.87 18.58
C PHE A 340 -21.83 10.48 19.23
N PHE A 341 -20.75 9.85 19.65
CA PHE A 341 -20.73 8.48 20.14
C PHE A 341 -20.71 8.37 21.67
N VAL A 342 -20.53 9.49 22.36
CA VAL A 342 -20.42 9.51 23.83
C VAL A 342 -21.60 10.20 24.46
N THR A 343 -22.04 9.70 25.62
CA THR A 343 -23.06 10.36 26.44
C THR A 343 -22.45 11.58 27.15
N GLU A 344 -21.24 11.44 27.67
CA GLU A 344 -20.49 12.49 28.36
C GLU A 344 -19.24 12.84 27.56
N LEU A 345 -19.03 14.14 27.38
CA LEU A 345 -17.84 14.65 26.71
C LEU A 345 -16.58 14.38 27.56
N PRO A 346 -15.43 14.08 26.93
CA PRO A 346 -14.15 14.11 27.62
C PRO A 346 -13.92 15.46 28.32
N PRO A 347 -13.09 15.51 29.38
CA PRO A 347 -12.73 16.76 30.03
C PRO A 347 -12.14 17.77 29.03
N TYR A 348 -12.63 19.00 29.08
CA TYR A 348 -12.10 20.12 28.31
C TYR A 348 -11.97 21.35 29.22
N ASP A 349 -11.06 22.29 28.86
CA ASP A 349 -10.83 23.50 29.63
C ASP A 349 -12.06 24.44 29.54
N SER A 350 -12.52 24.92 30.69
CA SER A 350 -13.62 25.88 30.76
C SER A 350 -13.30 27.21 30.02
N ALA A 351 -12.03 27.56 29.87
CA ALA A 351 -11.60 28.71 29.06
C ALA A 351 -12.00 28.59 27.59
N GLU A 352 -12.14 27.37 27.07
CA GLU A 352 -12.63 27.15 25.69
C GLU A 352 -14.09 27.63 25.48
N LEU A 353 -14.90 27.69 26.54
CA LEU A 353 -16.28 28.20 26.49
C LEU A 353 -16.34 29.73 26.29
N ILE A 354 -15.23 30.44 26.53
CA ILE A 354 -15.20 31.91 26.40
C ILE A 354 -15.11 32.26 24.91
N PRO A 355 -16.12 33.01 24.39
CA PRO A 355 -16.13 33.36 22.98
C PRO A 355 -15.04 34.38 22.66
N LYS A 356 -14.58 34.39 21.42
CA LYS A 356 -13.62 35.38 20.93
C LYS A 356 -14.17 36.81 21.18
N LYS A 357 -13.42 37.66 21.85
CA LYS A 357 -13.82 39.03 22.28
C LYS A 357 -14.99 39.03 23.31
N GLY A 358 -14.98 38.06 24.23
CA GLY A 358 -15.88 37.96 25.37
C GLY A 358 -15.14 37.60 26.65
N ASP A 359 -15.90 37.39 27.72
CA ASP A 359 -15.43 36.92 29.02
C ASP A 359 -16.29 35.78 29.56
N ALA A 360 -15.97 35.27 30.72
CA ALA A 360 -16.72 34.17 31.34
C ALA A 360 -18.17 34.57 31.67
N ALA A 361 -18.42 35.82 32.03
CA ALA A 361 -19.75 36.33 32.32
C ALA A 361 -20.62 36.33 31.04
N LEU A 362 -20.07 36.73 29.93
CA LEU A 362 -20.75 36.62 28.63
C LEU A 362 -21.03 35.16 28.23
N ALA A 363 -20.03 34.27 28.38
CA ALA A 363 -20.21 32.86 28.09
C ALA A 363 -21.34 32.24 28.92
N LEU A 364 -21.40 32.54 30.22
CA LEU A 364 -22.48 32.09 31.10
C LEU A 364 -23.87 32.59 30.63
N ARG A 365 -24.01 33.88 30.36
CA ARG A 365 -25.27 34.47 29.84
C ARG A 365 -25.70 33.84 28.53
N VAL A 366 -24.75 33.57 27.63
CA VAL A 366 -25.00 32.93 26.34
C VAL A 366 -25.53 31.51 26.54
N LEU A 367 -24.87 30.72 27.38
CA LEU A 367 -25.29 29.34 27.64
C LEU A 367 -26.63 29.25 28.38
N GLU A 368 -26.91 30.12 29.34
CA GLU A 368 -28.20 30.19 30.01
C GLU A 368 -29.30 30.56 29.00
N LYS A 369 -29.05 31.53 28.13
CA LYS A 369 -29.99 31.88 27.06
C LYS A 369 -30.18 30.77 26.02
N ALA A 370 -29.11 30.08 25.66
CA ALA A 370 -29.17 28.92 24.78
C ALA A 370 -30.03 27.79 25.38
N LEU A 371 -29.89 27.54 26.68
CA LEU A 371 -30.66 26.50 27.39
C LEU A 371 -32.18 26.81 27.29
N GLU A 372 -32.60 28.04 27.59
CA GLU A 372 -33.99 28.50 27.46
C GLU A 372 -34.51 28.36 26.02
N THR A 373 -33.72 28.82 25.06
CA THR A 373 -34.09 28.83 23.63
C THR A 373 -34.27 27.43 23.09
N LEU A 374 -33.28 26.54 23.33
CA LEU A 374 -33.28 25.16 22.82
C LEU A 374 -34.36 24.29 23.49
N ALA A 375 -34.81 24.63 24.70
CA ALA A 375 -35.88 23.91 25.35
C ALA A 375 -37.20 23.93 24.56
N THR A 376 -37.46 25.00 23.83
CA THR A 376 -38.73 25.25 23.12
C THR A 376 -38.60 25.36 21.59
N ALA A 377 -37.41 25.55 21.06
CA ALA A 377 -37.15 25.69 19.61
C ALA A 377 -37.60 24.45 18.82
N GLU A 378 -37.98 24.62 17.59
CA GLU A 378 -38.12 23.50 16.66
C GLU A 378 -36.71 22.90 16.42
N PHE A 379 -36.56 21.59 16.65
CA PHE A 379 -35.23 20.96 16.63
C PHE A 379 -34.87 20.43 15.25
N THR A 380 -34.94 21.33 14.27
CA THR A 380 -34.51 21.20 12.87
C THR A 380 -33.41 22.20 12.59
N HIS A 381 -32.58 21.96 11.56
CA HIS A 381 -31.48 22.85 11.18
C HIS A 381 -31.97 24.34 11.09
N ASP A 382 -33.04 24.60 10.35
CA ASP A 382 -33.55 25.98 10.12
C ASP A 382 -34.21 26.56 11.36
N GLY A 383 -34.96 25.76 12.12
CA GLY A 383 -35.56 26.17 13.39
C GLY A 383 -34.50 26.57 14.43
N LEU A 384 -33.43 25.79 14.53
CA LEU A 384 -32.29 26.06 15.42
C LEU A 384 -31.50 27.31 15.00
N ASP A 385 -31.25 27.51 13.69
CA ASP A 385 -30.57 28.71 13.19
C ASP A 385 -31.41 29.98 13.49
N ALA A 386 -32.68 29.96 13.17
CA ALA A 386 -33.57 31.09 13.43
C ALA A 386 -33.70 31.43 14.94
N ALA A 387 -33.91 30.42 15.79
CA ALA A 387 -34.06 30.61 17.22
C ALA A 387 -32.76 31.13 17.89
N LEU A 388 -31.62 30.60 17.56
CA LEU A 388 -30.34 31.01 18.14
C LEU A 388 -29.85 32.38 17.63
N ARG A 389 -30.21 32.79 16.39
CA ARG A 389 -29.96 34.17 15.89
C ARG A 389 -30.83 35.17 16.61
N ALA A 390 -32.12 34.89 16.79
CA ALA A 390 -33.03 35.75 17.56
C ALA A 390 -32.55 35.88 19.02
N ALA A 391 -32.04 34.80 19.62
CA ALA A 391 -31.47 34.84 20.97
C ALA A 391 -30.21 35.70 21.03
N ALA A 392 -29.36 35.70 20.02
CA ALA A 392 -28.18 36.55 19.94
C ALA A 392 -28.55 38.02 19.84
N GLU A 393 -29.54 38.36 19.00
CA GLU A 393 -30.08 39.72 18.87
C GLU A 393 -30.68 40.24 20.19
N ASN A 394 -31.45 39.41 20.89
CA ASN A 394 -32.00 39.74 22.21
C ASN A 394 -30.91 40.01 23.28
N LEU A 395 -29.76 39.36 23.18
CA LEU A 395 -28.63 39.61 24.04
C LEU A 395 -27.77 40.81 23.59
N GLY A 396 -28.00 41.37 22.42
CA GLY A 396 -27.24 42.47 21.81
C GLY A 396 -25.84 42.04 21.41
N ILE A 397 -25.63 40.77 21.00
CA ILE A 397 -24.32 40.19 20.65
C ILE A 397 -24.29 39.69 19.23
N LYS A 398 -23.09 39.49 18.68
CA LYS A 398 -22.92 38.87 17.35
C LYS A 398 -23.25 37.39 17.40
N ALA A 399 -23.77 36.85 16.31
CA ALA A 399 -24.10 35.43 16.16
C ALA A 399 -22.90 34.51 16.50
N GLY A 400 -21.66 34.88 16.11
CA GLY A 400 -20.46 34.11 16.44
C GLY A 400 -20.19 34.00 17.95
N GLN A 401 -20.52 35.07 18.71
CA GLN A 401 -20.37 35.06 20.18
C GLN A 401 -21.45 34.19 20.86
N MET A 402 -22.58 33.97 20.21
CA MET A 402 -23.63 33.05 20.62
C MET A 402 -23.22 31.59 20.30
N PHE A 403 -22.75 31.32 19.07
CA PHE A 403 -22.53 29.95 18.58
C PHE A 403 -21.26 29.29 19.08
N GLU A 404 -20.18 30.06 19.37
CA GLU A 404 -18.90 29.49 19.83
C GLU A 404 -19.03 28.80 21.19
N PRO A 405 -19.60 29.40 22.26
CA PRO A 405 -19.80 28.73 23.53
C PRO A 405 -20.73 27.50 23.43
N ILE A 406 -21.79 27.57 22.63
CA ILE A 406 -22.72 26.47 22.43
C ILE A 406 -21.98 25.28 21.77
N ARG A 407 -21.17 25.55 20.72
CA ARG A 407 -20.37 24.51 20.06
C ARG A 407 -19.42 23.81 21.03
N VAL A 408 -18.71 24.58 21.84
CA VAL A 408 -17.82 24.00 22.86
C VAL A 408 -18.60 23.20 23.89
N ALA A 409 -19.73 23.70 24.35
CA ALA A 409 -20.57 23.00 25.31
C ALA A 409 -21.06 21.64 24.79
N VAL A 410 -21.42 21.52 23.51
CA VAL A 410 -21.98 20.29 22.95
C VAL A 410 -20.94 19.37 22.30
N CYS A 411 -19.78 19.90 21.85
CA CYS A 411 -18.73 19.12 21.16
C CYS A 411 -17.42 19.00 21.96
N GLY A 412 -17.24 19.77 23.04
CA GLY A 412 -16.00 19.83 23.85
C GLY A 412 -14.86 20.64 23.20
N ARG A 413 -15.10 21.32 22.06
CA ARG A 413 -14.06 22.02 21.29
C ARG A 413 -14.63 23.08 20.34
N LYS A 414 -13.79 24.07 19.98
CA LYS A 414 -14.15 25.16 19.05
C LYS A 414 -14.23 24.68 17.60
N THR A 415 -13.36 23.77 17.19
CA THR A 415 -13.32 23.21 15.83
C THR A 415 -14.16 21.94 15.77
N ALA A 416 -15.35 22.02 15.19
CA ALA A 416 -16.31 20.93 15.06
C ALA A 416 -17.11 21.08 13.76
N PRO A 417 -17.89 20.08 13.35
CA PRO A 417 -18.83 20.17 12.23
C PRO A 417 -19.83 21.35 12.34
N PRO A 418 -20.64 21.63 11.30
CA PRO A 418 -21.63 22.71 11.31
C PRO A 418 -22.56 22.63 12.53
N LEU A 419 -22.71 23.74 13.27
CA LEU A 419 -23.38 23.74 14.59
C LEU A 419 -24.81 23.22 14.52
N PHE A 420 -25.66 23.77 13.63
CA PHE A 420 -27.10 23.44 13.62
C PHE A 420 -27.34 21.97 13.28
N GLY A 421 -26.69 21.45 12.25
CA GLY A 421 -26.75 20.03 11.93
C GLY A 421 -26.22 19.17 13.08
N THR A 422 -25.18 19.60 13.77
CA THR A 422 -24.65 18.90 14.97
C THR A 422 -25.69 18.87 16.09
N LEU A 423 -26.35 19.97 16.40
CA LEU A 423 -27.41 20.03 17.42
C LEU A 423 -28.59 19.12 17.05
N GLU A 424 -29.03 19.17 15.79
CA GLU A 424 -30.13 18.36 15.27
C GLU A 424 -29.81 16.86 15.44
N VAL A 425 -28.61 16.43 15.04
CA VAL A 425 -28.16 15.03 15.14
C VAL A 425 -27.96 14.59 16.61
N LEU A 426 -27.43 15.44 17.49
CA LEU A 426 -27.30 15.14 18.93
C LEU A 426 -28.66 14.99 19.62
N GLY A 427 -29.65 15.75 19.18
CA GLY A 427 -30.97 15.79 19.77
C GLY A 427 -31.09 16.72 20.98
N ARG A 428 -32.30 17.15 21.26
CA ARG A 428 -32.62 18.15 22.31
C ARG A 428 -32.06 17.75 23.69
N GLU A 429 -32.37 16.55 24.16
CA GLU A 429 -32.02 16.09 25.50
C GLU A 429 -30.50 16.12 25.73
N THR A 430 -29.73 15.60 24.77
CA THR A 430 -28.27 15.60 24.84
C THR A 430 -27.69 17.01 24.85
N CYS A 431 -28.24 17.90 24.00
CA CYS A 431 -27.78 19.29 23.93
C CYS A 431 -28.02 20.03 25.24
N LEU A 432 -29.24 19.94 25.81
CA LEU A 432 -29.58 20.58 27.06
C LEU A 432 -28.72 20.09 28.22
N ALA A 433 -28.56 18.76 28.37
CA ALA A 433 -27.73 18.18 29.41
C ALA A 433 -26.25 18.64 29.33
N ARG A 434 -25.70 18.72 28.12
CA ARG A 434 -24.31 19.18 27.91
C ARG A 434 -24.14 20.65 28.18
N ILE A 435 -25.10 21.50 27.82
CA ILE A 435 -25.11 22.94 28.09
C ILE A 435 -25.23 23.19 29.61
N GLU A 436 -26.09 22.47 30.34
CA GLU A 436 -26.20 22.55 31.80
C GLU A 436 -24.88 22.23 32.51
N ARG A 437 -24.16 21.18 32.03
CA ARG A 437 -22.83 20.85 32.54
C ARG A 437 -21.82 21.93 32.25
N ALA A 438 -21.87 22.55 31.06
CA ALA A 438 -20.97 23.65 30.69
C ALA A 438 -21.23 24.90 31.56
N ILE A 439 -22.49 25.20 31.85
CA ILE A 439 -22.85 26.26 32.79
C ILE A 439 -22.26 26.00 34.19
N SER A 440 -22.34 24.75 34.67
CA SER A 440 -21.79 24.35 35.96
C SER A 440 -20.26 24.49 36.04
N LYS A 441 -19.55 24.37 34.91
CA LYS A 441 -18.08 24.58 34.85
C LYS A 441 -17.67 26.04 34.89
N LEU A 442 -18.57 26.98 34.54
CA LEU A 442 -18.31 28.42 34.54
C LEU A 442 -18.70 29.10 35.88
N LYS A 443 -19.51 28.47 36.71
CA LYS A 443 -19.89 28.88 38.05
C LYS A 443 -18.88 28.41 39.08
#